data_1a183ff4a136d275f91551d8a32d3598
#
_entry.id   1a183ff4a136d275f91551d8a32d3598
#
_cell.length_a   1.000
_cell.length_b   1.000
_cell.length_c   1.000
_cell.angle_alpha   90.00
_cell.angle_beta   90.00
_cell.angle_gamma   90.00
#
_symmetry.space_group_name_H-M   'P 1'
#
loop_
_entity.id
_entity.type
_entity.pdbx_description
1 polymer ?
#
loop_
_entity_poly.entity_id
_entity_poly.type
_entity_poly.pdbx_seq_one_letter_code
_entity_poly.pdbx_strand_id
1 'polypeptide(L)'
;MANHTSSTPSIIPGAEPLSHAAGSTTGVLVLHGFTGNPSSVRILAEAAIAEGYDVEMPRLPGHGTTVDDMMTTGWDDWFGTALQAFDALADRCERVVVAGLSMGGLLTLSVGGARSVAGLICVNPVARMRSPEEVEMVEELIADGMEILPGVGSDIADPESFETAYEGTPLVPLRSMFFEGVQPRWEQWGDLEAPLLLFTSEQDHVVDPADSSHLAATYGGSVDHVWLKKSYHVATQDYDKTLIVEKSLAFISELAR
;
A
#
# COMPACT_ATOMS: atom_id res chain seq x y z
N MET A 1 -13.33 39.62 4.05
CA MET A 1 -13.73 38.31 3.54
C MET A 1 -12.70 37.94 2.48
N ALA A 2 -11.73 37.12 2.84
CA ALA A 2 -10.72 36.62 1.90
C ALA A 2 -11.35 35.46 1.13
N ASN A 3 -11.49 35.60 -0.18
CA ASN A 3 -11.85 34.51 -1.08
C ASN A 3 -10.69 33.50 -1.06
N HIS A 4 -10.80 32.44 -0.27
CA HIS A 4 -9.99 31.23 -0.47
C HIS A 4 -10.51 30.56 -1.75
N THR A 5 -9.93 30.89 -2.88
CA THR A 5 -9.97 30.03 -4.05
C THR A 5 -9.15 28.78 -3.67
N SER A 6 -9.81 27.68 -3.32
CA SER A 6 -9.15 26.40 -3.16
C SER A 6 -8.65 25.96 -4.54
N SER A 7 -7.41 26.30 -4.86
CA SER A 7 -6.73 25.68 -5.99
C SER A 7 -6.44 24.22 -5.61
N THR A 8 -6.88 23.27 -6.43
CA THR A 8 -6.46 21.86 -6.28
C THR A 8 -4.92 21.82 -6.20
N PRO A 9 -4.34 21.17 -5.17
CA PRO A 9 -2.89 21.11 -5.05
C PRO A 9 -2.25 20.45 -6.28
N SER A 10 -1.08 20.93 -6.68
CA SER A 10 -0.35 20.35 -7.80
C SER A 10 0.19 18.96 -7.43
N ILE A 11 0.11 18.02 -8.36
CA ILE A 11 0.70 16.69 -8.21
C ILE A 11 2.22 16.81 -8.25
N ILE A 12 2.91 16.16 -7.34
CA ILE A 12 4.37 16.01 -7.33
C ILE A 12 4.79 15.21 -8.57
N PRO A 13 5.81 15.64 -9.33
CA PRO A 13 6.28 14.88 -10.49
C PRO A 13 6.63 13.42 -10.15
N GLY A 14 6.08 12.46 -10.90
CA GLY A 14 6.21 11.03 -10.66
C GLY A 14 5.09 10.42 -9.78
N ALA A 15 4.29 11.27 -9.12
CA ALA A 15 3.16 10.84 -8.29
C ALA A 15 1.84 10.71 -9.08
N GLU A 16 1.87 10.83 -10.40
CA GLU A 16 0.69 10.69 -11.23
C GLU A 16 0.13 9.26 -11.15
N PRO A 17 -1.21 9.10 -11.13
CA PRO A 17 -1.82 7.78 -11.25
C PRO A 17 -1.51 7.18 -12.63
N LEU A 18 -1.64 5.85 -12.73
CA LEU A 18 -1.45 5.16 -13.99
C LEU A 18 -2.64 4.22 -14.21
N SER A 19 -3.20 4.27 -15.41
CA SER A 19 -4.22 3.34 -15.89
C SER A 19 -3.80 2.83 -17.27
N HIS A 20 -3.84 1.52 -17.47
CA HIS A 20 -3.48 0.87 -18.74
C HIS A 20 -4.46 -0.25 -19.07
N ALA A 21 -4.97 -0.23 -20.29
CA ALA A 21 -5.86 -1.25 -20.83
C ALA A 21 -5.18 -1.95 -21.99
N ALA A 22 -4.67 -3.16 -21.75
CA ALA A 22 -4.08 -4.03 -22.77
C ALA A 22 -5.13 -4.92 -23.45
N GLY A 23 -6.33 -5.02 -22.87
CA GLY A 23 -7.36 -5.98 -23.26
C GLY A 23 -7.09 -7.39 -22.72
N SER A 24 -6.40 -7.49 -21.60
CA SER A 24 -6.11 -8.73 -20.90
C SER A 24 -7.34 -9.23 -20.12
N THR A 25 -7.47 -10.55 -19.97
CA THR A 25 -8.44 -11.15 -19.04
C THR A 25 -7.99 -11.04 -17.58
N THR A 26 -6.76 -10.61 -17.33
CA THR A 26 -6.19 -10.43 -15.99
C THR A 26 -5.80 -8.98 -15.78
N GLY A 27 -6.30 -8.40 -14.68
CA GLY A 27 -5.98 -7.06 -14.22
C GLY A 27 -5.10 -7.07 -12.96
N VAL A 28 -4.29 -6.03 -12.80
CA VAL A 28 -3.42 -5.83 -11.64
C VAL A 28 -3.71 -4.45 -11.03
N LEU A 29 -4.20 -4.41 -9.80
CA LEU A 29 -4.35 -3.20 -9.00
C LEU A 29 -3.09 -3.02 -8.16
N VAL A 30 -2.46 -1.83 -8.21
CA VAL A 30 -1.22 -1.53 -7.48
C VAL A 30 -1.43 -0.35 -6.54
N LEU A 31 -1.16 -0.54 -5.23
CA LEU A 31 -1.49 0.41 -4.16
C LEU A 31 -0.23 0.83 -3.38
N HIS A 32 -0.01 2.14 -3.28
CA HIS A 32 1.14 2.73 -2.57
C HIS A 32 0.90 2.88 -1.06
N GLY A 33 1.98 3.21 -0.32
CA GLY A 33 1.99 3.37 1.13
C GLY A 33 1.53 4.75 1.62
N PHE A 34 1.42 4.85 2.97
CA PHE A 34 1.09 6.06 3.71
C PHE A 34 2.21 7.11 3.53
N THR A 35 1.86 8.37 3.38
CA THR A 35 2.76 9.51 3.06
C THR A 35 3.52 9.41 1.73
N GLY A 36 3.65 8.21 1.17
CA GLY A 36 4.24 7.96 -0.15
C GLY A 36 3.28 8.33 -1.30
N ASN A 37 3.54 7.81 -2.47
CA ASN A 37 2.72 8.07 -3.67
C ASN A 37 2.96 6.97 -4.71
N PRO A 38 2.27 7.00 -5.88
CA PRO A 38 2.45 5.99 -6.94
C PRO A 38 3.89 5.68 -7.34
N SER A 39 4.84 6.62 -7.21
CA SER A 39 6.23 6.37 -7.60
C SER A 39 6.87 5.22 -6.82
N SER A 40 6.48 5.01 -5.55
CA SER A 40 7.07 3.95 -4.71
C SER A 40 6.72 2.53 -5.17
N VAL A 41 5.64 2.35 -5.92
CA VAL A 41 5.17 1.04 -6.41
C VAL A 41 5.11 0.96 -7.94
N ARG A 42 5.52 2.00 -8.64
CA ARG A 42 5.44 2.12 -10.10
C ARG A 42 6.13 0.98 -10.83
N ILE A 43 7.23 0.47 -10.31
CA ILE A 43 7.97 -0.65 -10.89
C ILE A 43 7.10 -1.91 -11.06
N LEU A 44 6.19 -2.18 -10.12
CA LEU A 44 5.26 -3.31 -10.21
C LEU A 44 4.21 -3.09 -11.31
N ALA A 45 3.67 -1.88 -11.40
CA ALA A 45 2.70 -1.52 -12.42
C ALA A 45 3.31 -1.59 -13.82
N GLU A 46 4.49 -1.01 -14.03
CA GLU A 46 5.18 -1.01 -15.31
C GLU A 46 5.60 -2.42 -15.75
N ALA A 47 6.04 -3.27 -14.81
CA ALA A 47 6.35 -4.66 -15.07
C ALA A 47 5.10 -5.46 -15.50
N ALA A 48 3.96 -5.25 -14.84
CA ALA A 48 2.70 -5.89 -15.23
C ALA A 48 2.23 -5.44 -16.62
N ILE A 49 2.37 -4.15 -16.94
CA ILE A 49 2.08 -3.62 -18.29
C ILE A 49 2.98 -4.25 -19.34
N ALA A 50 4.27 -4.41 -19.07
CA ALA A 50 5.23 -5.02 -20.01
C ALA A 50 4.89 -6.48 -20.33
N GLU A 51 4.26 -7.20 -19.39
CA GLU A 51 3.74 -8.55 -19.58
C GLU A 51 2.33 -8.59 -20.23
N GLY A 52 1.75 -7.41 -20.55
CA GLY A 52 0.47 -7.31 -21.26
C GLY A 52 -0.76 -7.40 -20.36
N TYR A 53 -0.64 -7.18 -19.06
CA TYR A 53 -1.79 -7.12 -18.15
C TYR A 53 -2.46 -5.74 -18.18
N ASP A 54 -3.76 -5.70 -17.88
CA ASP A 54 -4.47 -4.48 -17.55
C ASP A 54 -4.05 -3.99 -16.16
N VAL A 55 -3.83 -2.69 -15.99
CA VAL A 55 -3.31 -2.14 -14.73
C VAL A 55 -4.08 -0.91 -14.31
N GLU A 56 -4.40 -0.84 -13.01
CA GLU A 56 -4.77 0.39 -12.31
C GLU A 56 -3.80 0.63 -11.16
N MET A 57 -3.24 1.84 -11.09
CA MET A 57 -2.42 2.33 -9.99
C MET A 57 -2.91 3.72 -9.62
N PRO A 58 -3.92 3.82 -8.76
CA PRO A 58 -4.47 5.11 -8.35
C PRO A 58 -3.48 5.88 -7.48
N ARG A 59 -3.53 7.22 -7.56
CA ARG A 59 -3.00 8.09 -6.52
C ARG A 59 -4.09 8.24 -5.45
N LEU A 60 -3.83 7.75 -4.25
CA LEU A 60 -4.77 7.85 -3.14
C LEU A 60 -5.01 9.33 -2.76
N PRO A 61 -6.24 9.70 -2.36
CA PRO A 61 -6.56 11.06 -1.94
C PRO A 61 -5.59 11.60 -0.90
N GLY A 62 -5.21 12.86 -1.02
CA GLY A 62 -4.26 13.52 -0.13
C GLY A 62 -2.78 13.15 -0.33
N HIS A 63 -2.46 12.15 -1.16
CA HIS A 63 -1.09 11.71 -1.39
C HIS A 63 -0.50 12.30 -2.66
N GLY A 64 0.83 12.45 -2.69
CA GLY A 64 1.56 12.96 -3.86
C GLY A 64 1.21 14.40 -4.24
N THR A 65 0.82 15.22 -3.28
CA THR A 65 0.49 16.65 -3.41
C THR A 65 1.16 17.44 -2.29
N THR A 66 0.44 17.72 -1.19
CA THR A 66 0.96 18.40 0.01
C THR A 66 0.48 17.66 1.26
N VAL A 67 1.20 17.79 2.36
CA VAL A 67 0.78 17.23 3.65
C VAL A 67 -0.55 17.83 4.13
N ASP A 68 -0.82 19.11 3.84
CA ASP A 68 -2.08 19.76 4.17
C ASP A 68 -3.27 19.13 3.43
N ASP A 69 -3.07 18.69 2.17
CA ASP A 69 -4.08 17.95 1.42
C ASP A 69 -4.35 16.59 2.09
N MET A 70 -3.31 15.90 2.53
CA MET A 70 -3.44 14.63 3.24
C MET A 70 -4.15 14.77 4.58
N MET A 71 -3.96 15.87 5.31
CA MET A 71 -4.66 16.15 6.57
C MET A 71 -6.19 16.21 6.43
N THR A 72 -6.71 16.35 5.22
CA THR A 72 -8.15 16.38 4.94
C THR A 72 -8.72 15.01 4.56
N THR A 73 -7.91 13.95 4.54
CA THR A 73 -8.28 12.61 4.07
C THR A 73 -8.07 11.55 5.15
N GLY A 74 -8.71 10.40 4.99
CA GLY A 74 -8.61 9.28 5.91
C GLY A 74 -8.85 7.94 5.23
N TRP A 75 -9.03 6.91 6.04
CA TRP A 75 -9.18 5.54 5.58
C TRP A 75 -10.29 5.35 4.54
N ASP A 76 -11.46 5.93 4.78
CA ASP A 76 -12.62 5.75 3.89
C ASP A 76 -12.35 6.31 2.49
N ASP A 77 -11.62 7.42 2.37
CA ASP A 77 -11.23 8.01 1.09
C ASP A 77 -10.26 7.09 0.33
N TRP A 78 -9.28 6.53 1.04
CA TRP A 78 -8.26 5.66 0.45
C TRP A 78 -8.83 4.30 0.07
N PHE A 79 -9.58 3.68 0.98
CA PHE A 79 -10.21 2.39 0.73
C PHE A 79 -11.29 2.49 -0.34
N GLY A 80 -12.11 3.56 -0.34
CA GLY A 80 -13.08 3.84 -1.39
C GLY A 80 -12.42 3.98 -2.77
N THR A 81 -11.26 4.67 -2.84
CA THR A 81 -10.47 4.80 -4.08
C THR A 81 -9.91 3.45 -4.54
N ALA A 82 -9.39 2.62 -3.63
CA ALA A 82 -8.90 1.28 -3.95
C ALA A 82 -10.02 0.38 -4.48
N LEU A 83 -11.21 0.41 -3.87
CA LEU A 83 -12.38 -0.34 -4.33
C LEU A 83 -12.84 0.12 -5.72
N GLN A 84 -12.90 1.43 -5.98
CA GLN A 84 -13.26 1.97 -7.30
C GLN A 84 -12.27 1.52 -8.39
N ALA A 85 -10.97 1.54 -8.10
CA ALA A 85 -9.95 1.08 -9.03
C ALA A 85 -10.02 -0.44 -9.27
N PHE A 86 -10.32 -1.23 -8.23
CA PHE A 86 -10.59 -2.66 -8.37
C PHE A 86 -11.81 -2.92 -9.25
N ASP A 87 -12.92 -2.24 -8.96
CA ASP A 87 -14.18 -2.42 -9.69
C ASP A 87 -14.00 -2.05 -11.18
N ALA A 88 -13.22 -1.00 -11.50
CA ALA A 88 -12.87 -0.62 -12.86
C ALA A 88 -12.05 -1.70 -13.60
N LEU A 89 -11.21 -2.48 -12.91
CA LEU A 89 -10.54 -3.65 -13.48
C LEU A 89 -11.50 -4.83 -13.63
N ALA A 90 -12.33 -5.11 -12.64
CA ALA A 90 -13.28 -6.22 -12.63
C ALA A 90 -14.36 -6.07 -13.72
N ASP A 91 -14.69 -4.83 -14.12
CA ASP A 91 -15.60 -4.55 -15.24
C ASP A 91 -15.05 -5.00 -16.60
N ARG A 92 -13.72 -5.14 -16.74
CA ARG A 92 -13.05 -5.48 -18.01
C ARG A 92 -12.13 -6.70 -17.96
N CYS A 93 -11.85 -7.22 -16.76
CA CYS A 93 -11.00 -8.40 -16.56
C CYS A 93 -11.76 -9.49 -15.81
N GLU A 94 -11.50 -10.75 -16.15
CA GLU A 94 -12.09 -11.90 -15.47
C GLU A 94 -11.43 -12.17 -14.10
N ARG A 95 -10.15 -11.79 -13.96
CA ARG A 95 -9.33 -11.98 -12.77
C ARG A 95 -8.63 -10.70 -12.40
N VAL A 96 -8.64 -10.36 -11.13
CA VAL A 96 -7.90 -9.19 -10.62
C VAL A 96 -6.98 -9.63 -9.48
N VAL A 97 -5.69 -9.35 -9.63
CA VAL A 97 -4.68 -9.48 -8.57
C VAL A 97 -4.45 -8.10 -7.97
N VAL A 98 -4.37 -8.02 -6.64
CA VAL A 98 -4.13 -6.76 -5.94
C VAL A 98 -2.74 -6.80 -5.30
N ALA A 99 -1.95 -5.76 -5.51
CA ALA A 99 -0.59 -5.62 -4.98
C ALA A 99 -0.43 -4.32 -4.20
N GLY A 100 0.29 -4.32 -3.09
CA GLY A 100 0.52 -3.10 -2.33
C GLY A 100 1.68 -3.14 -1.36
N LEU A 101 2.24 -1.94 -1.09
CA LEU A 101 3.33 -1.69 -0.17
C LEU A 101 2.79 -1.03 1.11
N SER A 102 3.17 -1.51 2.30
CA SER A 102 2.88 -0.85 3.58
C SER A 102 1.37 -0.66 3.83
N MET A 103 0.85 0.55 3.94
CA MET A 103 -0.59 0.83 3.92
C MET A 103 -1.26 0.29 2.65
N GLY A 104 -0.58 0.33 1.50
CA GLY A 104 -1.06 -0.32 0.29
C GLY A 104 -1.25 -1.83 0.46
N GLY A 105 -0.43 -2.49 1.29
CA GLY A 105 -0.60 -3.88 1.70
C GLY A 105 -1.84 -4.08 2.59
N LEU A 106 -2.12 -3.16 3.53
CA LEU A 106 -3.36 -3.15 4.31
C LEU A 106 -4.59 -2.98 3.40
N LEU A 107 -4.52 -2.06 2.44
CA LEU A 107 -5.57 -1.87 1.43
C LEU A 107 -5.75 -3.13 0.57
N THR A 108 -4.66 -3.79 0.19
CA THR A 108 -4.66 -5.05 -0.56
C THR A 108 -5.44 -6.14 0.17
N LEU A 109 -5.13 -6.37 1.44
CA LEU A 109 -5.84 -7.32 2.30
C LEU A 109 -7.32 -6.92 2.48
N SER A 110 -7.58 -5.63 2.67
CA SER A 110 -8.95 -5.09 2.85
C SER A 110 -9.81 -5.22 1.59
N VAL A 111 -9.22 -5.01 0.40
CA VAL A 111 -9.90 -5.28 -0.88
C VAL A 111 -10.21 -6.77 -1.00
N GLY A 112 -9.27 -7.66 -0.64
CA GLY A 112 -9.50 -9.10 -0.61
C GLY A 112 -10.65 -9.54 0.30
N GLY A 113 -10.88 -8.84 1.43
CA GLY A 113 -12.03 -9.07 2.30
C GLY A 113 -13.35 -8.51 1.76
N ALA A 114 -13.30 -7.55 0.84
CA ALA A 114 -14.49 -6.88 0.30
C ALA A 114 -14.88 -7.31 -1.12
N ARG A 115 -13.98 -7.95 -1.86
CA ARG A 115 -14.15 -8.34 -3.27
C ARG A 115 -13.57 -9.73 -3.52
N SER A 116 -14.05 -10.37 -4.59
CA SER A 116 -13.47 -11.62 -5.09
C SER A 116 -12.20 -11.31 -5.88
N VAL A 117 -11.05 -11.57 -5.30
CA VAL A 117 -9.73 -11.36 -5.91
C VAL A 117 -9.12 -12.68 -6.37
N ALA A 118 -8.32 -12.65 -7.42
CA ALA A 118 -7.59 -13.83 -7.90
C ALA A 118 -6.38 -14.15 -7.01
N GLY A 119 -5.76 -13.13 -6.41
CA GLY A 119 -4.64 -13.26 -5.49
C GLY A 119 -4.21 -11.91 -4.93
N LEU A 120 -3.40 -11.95 -3.88
CA LEU A 120 -2.92 -10.78 -3.14
C LEU A 120 -1.38 -10.79 -3.11
N ILE A 121 -0.77 -9.62 -3.28
CA ILE A 121 0.67 -9.42 -3.17
C ILE A 121 0.91 -8.30 -2.16
N CYS A 122 1.55 -8.61 -1.05
CA CYS A 122 1.85 -7.63 -0.01
C CYS A 122 3.36 -7.49 0.18
N VAL A 123 3.84 -6.25 0.21
CA VAL A 123 5.23 -5.91 0.53
C VAL A 123 5.23 -5.11 1.83
N ASN A 124 5.86 -5.64 2.88
CA ASN A 124 5.95 -5.02 4.19
C ASN A 124 4.60 -4.44 4.69
N PRO A 125 3.50 -5.21 4.70
CA PRO A 125 2.17 -4.68 4.93
C PRO A 125 1.96 -4.24 6.38
N VAL A 126 1.19 -3.17 6.59
CA VAL A 126 0.59 -2.87 7.90
C VAL A 126 -0.58 -3.84 8.10
N ALA A 127 -0.30 -4.97 8.76
CA ALA A 127 -1.25 -6.08 8.87
C ALA A 127 -1.76 -6.33 10.29
N ARG A 128 -1.24 -5.61 11.28
CA ARG A 128 -1.57 -5.79 12.69
C ARG A 128 -1.78 -4.46 13.40
N MET A 129 -2.64 -4.46 14.42
CA MET A 129 -2.83 -3.30 15.28
C MET A 129 -1.56 -3.04 16.09
N ARG A 130 -1.23 -1.77 16.27
CA ARG A 130 -0.13 -1.33 17.14
C ARG A 130 -0.43 -1.64 18.59
N SER A 131 0.62 -1.65 19.43
CA SER A 131 0.45 -1.84 20.85
C SER A 131 -0.43 -0.75 21.47
N PRO A 132 -1.14 -1.03 22.59
CA PRO A 132 -1.92 -0.02 23.29
C PRO A 132 -1.10 1.23 23.64
N GLU A 133 0.18 1.06 24.01
CA GLU A 133 1.09 2.14 24.37
C GLU A 133 1.42 3.04 23.17
N GLU A 134 1.65 2.45 21.98
CA GLU A 134 1.88 3.22 20.74
C GLU A 134 0.63 4.00 20.33
N VAL A 135 -0.55 3.41 20.50
CA VAL A 135 -1.82 4.05 20.20
C VAL A 135 -2.08 5.22 21.16
N GLU A 136 -1.87 5.01 22.47
CA GLU A 136 -2.03 6.05 23.51
C GLU A 136 -1.08 7.23 23.23
N MET A 137 0.18 6.95 22.87
CA MET A 137 1.15 7.98 22.50
C MET A 137 0.65 8.85 21.32
N VAL A 138 0.09 8.24 20.28
CA VAL A 138 -0.46 9.00 19.13
C VAL A 138 -1.64 9.88 19.57
N GLU A 139 -2.55 9.36 20.40
CA GLU A 139 -3.70 10.12 20.93
C GLU A 139 -3.24 11.28 21.83
N GLU A 140 -2.23 11.09 22.68
CA GLU A 140 -1.64 12.14 23.52
C GLU A 140 -1.01 13.25 22.68
N LEU A 141 -0.22 12.90 21.66
CA LEU A 141 0.38 13.87 20.74
C LEU A 141 -0.67 14.73 20.03
N ILE A 142 -1.77 14.10 19.57
CA ILE A 142 -2.90 14.80 18.95
C ILE A 142 -3.58 15.73 19.97
N ALA A 143 -3.79 15.26 21.20
CA ALA A 143 -4.43 16.05 22.27
C ALA A 143 -3.58 17.27 22.68
N ASP A 144 -2.25 17.15 22.61
CA ASP A 144 -1.30 18.23 22.84
C ASP A 144 -1.19 19.21 21.66
N GLY A 145 -1.95 18.97 20.57
CA GLY A 145 -2.04 19.84 19.40
C GLY A 145 -0.93 19.60 18.37
N MET A 146 -0.23 18.47 18.45
CA MET A 146 0.70 18.08 17.38
C MET A 146 -0.10 17.55 16.17
N GLU A 147 0.13 18.14 15.01
CA GLU A 147 -0.53 17.74 13.76
C GLU A 147 0.34 16.80 12.94
N ILE A 148 1.66 17.02 12.94
CA ILE A 148 2.62 16.29 12.12
C ILE A 148 3.80 15.86 13.00
N LEU A 149 4.03 14.55 13.08
CA LEU A 149 5.23 13.98 13.68
C LEU A 149 6.36 14.04 12.65
N PRO A 150 7.57 14.55 13.01
CA PRO A 150 8.72 14.48 12.11
C PRO A 150 8.96 13.06 11.62
N GLY A 151 9.05 12.89 10.30
CA GLY A 151 9.25 11.57 9.69
C GLY A 151 10.69 11.08 9.87
N VAL A 152 10.87 9.78 9.74
CA VAL A 152 12.21 9.13 9.74
C VAL A 152 12.91 9.27 8.38
N GLY A 153 12.28 9.94 7.41
CA GLY A 153 12.74 9.99 6.02
C GLY A 153 12.40 8.70 5.25
N SER A 154 13.08 8.51 4.13
CA SER A 154 12.92 7.32 3.29
C SER A 154 13.64 6.14 3.95
N ASP A 155 12.93 5.05 4.26
CA ASP A 155 13.53 3.81 4.78
C ASP A 155 13.94 2.89 3.62
N ILE A 156 15.08 3.21 3.00
CA ILE A 156 15.70 2.52 1.86
C ILE A 156 17.19 2.28 2.19
N ALA A 157 17.66 1.06 1.97
CA ALA A 157 19.07 0.69 2.23
C ALA A 157 20.01 1.20 1.13
N ASP A 158 19.53 1.30 -0.11
CA ASP A 158 20.29 1.79 -1.26
C ASP A 158 20.48 3.32 -1.19
N PRO A 159 21.70 3.85 -0.96
CA PRO A 159 21.93 5.29 -0.83
C PRO A 159 21.75 6.07 -2.14
N GLU A 160 21.64 5.38 -3.28
CA GLU A 160 21.37 6.00 -4.59
C GLU A 160 19.87 6.09 -4.90
N SER A 161 19.02 5.47 -4.07
CA SER A 161 17.57 5.48 -4.20
C SER A 161 16.93 6.35 -3.11
N PHE A 162 15.81 6.97 -3.43
CA PHE A 162 15.02 7.73 -2.46
C PHE A 162 13.53 7.64 -2.78
N GLU A 163 12.71 7.69 -1.77
CA GLU A 163 11.27 7.80 -1.90
C GLU A 163 10.86 9.28 -1.92
N THR A 164 9.98 9.63 -2.85
CA THR A 164 9.30 10.93 -2.83
C THR A 164 8.09 10.83 -1.90
N ALA A 165 8.31 11.00 -0.59
CA ALA A 165 7.28 10.99 0.44
C ALA A 165 7.20 12.35 1.13
N TYR A 166 6.18 12.57 1.98
CA TYR A 166 6.12 13.73 2.84
C TYR A 166 7.16 13.63 3.95
N GLU A 167 7.77 14.78 4.32
CA GLU A 167 8.83 14.83 5.35
C GLU A 167 8.34 14.52 6.76
N GLY A 168 7.01 14.45 6.95
CA GLY A 168 6.40 14.17 8.24
C GLY A 168 5.16 13.30 8.13
N THR A 169 4.79 12.70 9.26
CA THR A 169 3.66 11.81 9.42
C THR A 169 2.47 12.58 9.99
N PRO A 170 1.40 12.85 9.22
CA PRO A 170 0.22 13.52 9.72
C PRO A 170 -0.55 12.60 10.66
N LEU A 171 -0.74 13.03 11.93
CA LEU A 171 -1.21 12.16 13.01
C LEU A 171 -2.69 11.82 12.91
N VAL A 172 -3.56 12.74 12.47
CA VAL A 172 -4.99 12.48 12.32
C VAL A 172 -5.26 11.45 11.22
N PRO A 173 -4.68 11.55 10.02
CA PRO A 173 -4.73 10.50 9.01
C PRO A 173 -4.11 9.16 9.47
N LEU A 174 -2.99 9.19 10.21
CA LEU A 174 -2.38 7.99 10.78
C LEU A 174 -3.33 7.27 11.74
N ARG A 175 -3.98 8.03 12.62
CA ARG A 175 -5.01 7.53 13.53
C ARG A 175 -6.17 6.88 12.77
N SER A 176 -6.65 7.53 11.71
CA SER A 176 -7.71 6.98 10.85
C SER A 176 -7.30 5.64 10.25
N MET A 177 -6.06 5.51 9.74
CA MET A 177 -5.53 4.23 9.25
C MET A 177 -5.57 3.14 10.33
N PHE A 178 -5.19 3.43 11.56
CA PHE A 178 -5.17 2.42 12.63
C PHE A 178 -6.58 2.02 13.08
N PHE A 179 -7.45 2.99 13.39
CA PHE A 179 -8.75 2.71 14.00
C PHE A 179 -9.83 2.31 12.99
N GLU A 180 -9.79 2.85 11.79
CA GLU A 180 -10.78 2.58 10.75
C GLU A 180 -10.27 1.53 9.74
N GLY A 181 -8.96 1.48 9.53
CA GLY A 181 -8.31 0.53 8.63
C GLY A 181 -7.94 -0.79 9.29
N VAL A 182 -7.01 -0.75 10.23
CA VAL A 182 -6.41 -1.97 10.82
C VAL A 182 -7.32 -2.62 11.86
N GLN A 183 -7.76 -1.86 12.88
CA GLN A 183 -8.45 -2.40 14.06
C GLN A 183 -9.67 -3.28 13.74
N PRO A 184 -10.57 -2.92 12.82
CA PRO A 184 -11.73 -3.75 12.54
C PRO A 184 -11.44 -4.99 11.70
N ARG A 185 -10.20 -5.17 11.20
CA ARG A 185 -9.86 -6.18 10.18
C ARG A 185 -8.74 -7.13 10.55
N TRP A 186 -7.76 -6.70 11.34
CA TRP A 186 -6.51 -7.45 11.54
C TRP A 186 -6.70 -8.86 12.13
N GLU A 187 -7.76 -9.09 12.89
CA GLU A 187 -8.12 -10.41 13.40
C GLU A 187 -8.88 -11.28 12.37
N GLN A 188 -9.28 -10.70 11.25
CA GLN A 188 -10.10 -11.35 10.21
C GLN A 188 -9.29 -11.83 9.00
N TRP A 189 -7.97 -11.66 8.99
CA TRP A 189 -7.15 -12.14 7.87
C TRP A 189 -7.22 -13.66 7.69
N GLY A 190 -7.63 -14.40 8.72
CA GLY A 190 -7.93 -15.84 8.67
C GLY A 190 -9.16 -16.21 7.82
N ASP A 191 -10.01 -15.26 7.50
CA ASP A 191 -11.19 -15.47 6.64
C ASP A 191 -10.88 -15.31 5.15
N LEU A 192 -9.68 -14.82 4.80
CA LEU A 192 -9.24 -14.64 3.42
C LEU A 192 -8.71 -15.95 2.84
N GLU A 193 -9.31 -16.41 1.74
CA GLU A 193 -8.95 -17.67 1.08
C GLU A 193 -8.08 -17.50 -0.18
N ALA A 194 -8.00 -16.27 -0.74
CA ALA A 194 -7.21 -16.00 -1.94
C ALA A 194 -5.72 -16.28 -1.70
N PRO A 195 -4.96 -16.80 -2.67
CA PRO A 195 -3.51 -16.96 -2.53
C PRO A 195 -2.81 -15.63 -2.20
N LEU A 196 -1.87 -15.65 -1.26
CA LEU A 196 -1.08 -14.50 -0.83
C LEU A 196 0.41 -14.72 -1.15
N LEU A 197 1.01 -13.80 -1.90
CA LEU A 197 2.45 -13.62 -2.00
C LEU A 197 2.85 -12.49 -1.03
N LEU A 198 3.64 -12.84 -0.01
CA LEU A 198 4.03 -11.93 1.07
C LEU A 198 5.54 -11.70 1.04
N PHE A 199 5.96 -10.47 0.90
CA PHE A 199 7.35 -10.04 1.03
C PHE A 199 7.57 -9.33 2.36
N THR A 200 8.64 -9.67 3.06
CA THR A 200 9.01 -9.06 4.34
C THR A 200 10.49 -8.75 4.40
N SER A 201 10.84 -7.49 4.59
CA SER A 201 12.21 -7.06 4.82
C SER A 201 12.65 -7.47 6.23
N GLU A 202 13.82 -8.16 6.33
CA GLU A 202 14.38 -8.55 7.64
C GLU A 202 14.79 -7.34 8.48
N GLN A 203 15.07 -6.20 7.83
CA GLN A 203 15.51 -4.94 8.43
C GLN A 203 14.54 -3.79 8.14
N ASP A 204 13.24 -4.04 8.30
CA ASP A 204 12.21 -3.01 8.22
C ASP A 204 12.21 -2.18 9.52
N HIS A 205 12.38 -0.85 9.43
CA HIS A 205 12.41 0.06 10.58
C HIS A 205 11.08 0.80 10.79
N VAL A 206 10.07 0.53 9.94
CA VAL A 206 8.74 1.17 9.96
C VAL A 206 7.66 0.22 10.43
N VAL A 207 7.64 -0.99 9.87
CA VAL A 207 6.69 -2.05 10.24
C VAL A 207 7.49 -3.24 10.78
N ASP A 208 7.18 -3.69 12.00
CA ASP A 208 7.86 -4.84 12.60
C ASP A 208 7.69 -6.09 11.70
N PRO A 209 8.78 -6.75 11.26
CA PRO A 209 8.71 -7.99 10.49
C PRO A 209 7.89 -9.10 11.17
N ALA A 210 7.74 -9.03 12.50
CA ALA A 210 6.88 -9.95 13.25
C ALA A 210 5.39 -9.83 12.86
N ASP A 211 4.94 -8.67 12.38
CA ASP A 211 3.57 -8.49 11.90
C ASP A 211 3.29 -9.33 10.66
N SER A 212 4.24 -9.37 9.72
CA SER A 212 4.16 -10.26 8.54
C SER A 212 4.25 -11.73 8.91
N SER A 213 5.08 -12.08 9.91
CA SER A 213 5.15 -13.46 10.42
C SER A 213 3.83 -13.89 11.05
N HIS A 214 3.17 -12.99 11.79
CA HIS A 214 1.84 -13.22 12.34
C HIS A 214 0.79 -13.38 11.23
N LEU A 215 0.79 -12.48 10.24
CA LEU A 215 -0.09 -12.57 9.08
C LEU A 215 0.07 -13.93 8.38
N ALA A 216 1.31 -14.34 8.07
CA ALA A 216 1.58 -15.62 7.41
C ALA A 216 1.08 -16.84 8.21
N ALA A 217 1.12 -16.76 9.55
CA ALA A 217 0.68 -17.85 10.44
C ALA A 217 -0.84 -17.92 10.64
N THR A 218 -1.55 -16.79 10.44
CA THR A 218 -3.00 -16.68 10.72
C THR A 218 -3.86 -16.53 9.47
N TYR A 219 -3.25 -16.32 8.30
CA TYR A 219 -3.95 -16.15 7.03
C TYR A 219 -4.67 -17.44 6.61
N GLY A 220 -5.92 -17.33 6.11
CA GLY A 220 -6.76 -18.49 5.80
C GLY A 220 -6.41 -19.22 4.51
N GLY A 221 -5.87 -18.50 3.51
CA GLY A 221 -5.46 -19.07 2.23
C GLY A 221 -4.01 -19.55 2.22
N SER A 222 -3.52 -19.94 1.04
CA SER A 222 -2.10 -20.28 0.86
C SER A 222 -1.22 -19.04 0.90
N VAL A 223 -0.04 -19.14 1.54
CA VAL A 223 0.95 -18.06 1.64
C VAL A 223 2.28 -18.51 1.05
N ASP A 224 2.80 -17.78 0.06
CA ASP A 224 4.22 -17.81 -0.32
C ASP A 224 4.92 -16.63 0.36
N HIS A 225 5.68 -16.92 1.43
CA HIS A 225 6.35 -15.91 2.25
C HIS A 225 7.81 -15.79 1.86
N VAL A 226 8.21 -14.63 1.35
CA VAL A 226 9.55 -14.32 0.84
C VAL A 226 10.22 -13.30 1.74
N TRP A 227 11.37 -13.67 2.34
CA TRP A 227 12.18 -12.76 3.14
C TRP A 227 13.16 -11.97 2.26
N LEU A 228 13.14 -10.64 2.41
CA LEU A 228 14.03 -9.70 1.74
C LEU A 228 15.21 -9.37 2.67
N LYS A 229 16.42 -9.67 2.22
CA LYS A 229 17.62 -9.61 3.08
C LYS A 229 18.42 -8.34 2.96
N LYS A 230 18.15 -7.54 1.91
CA LYS A 230 18.98 -6.39 1.55
C LYS A 230 18.22 -5.08 1.60
N SER A 231 16.91 -5.14 1.56
CA SER A 231 16.02 -3.98 1.51
C SER A 231 15.47 -3.64 2.88
N TYR A 232 15.19 -2.35 3.08
CA TYR A 232 14.42 -1.83 4.19
C TYR A 232 12.93 -1.74 3.85
N HIS A 233 12.17 -0.84 4.48
CA HIS A 233 10.71 -0.79 4.35
C HIS A 233 10.22 -0.58 2.91
N VAL A 234 10.80 0.39 2.19
CA VAL A 234 10.38 0.72 0.81
C VAL A 234 11.08 -0.20 -0.21
N ALA A 235 10.92 -1.52 -0.02
CA ALA A 235 11.65 -2.55 -0.73
C ALA A 235 11.43 -2.55 -2.26
N THR A 236 10.33 -1.95 -2.72
CA THR A 236 10.01 -1.77 -4.15
C THR A 236 10.93 -0.77 -4.87
N GLN A 237 11.66 0.06 -4.10
CA GLN A 237 12.66 1.01 -4.63
C GLN A 237 14.09 0.66 -4.19
N ASP A 238 14.28 -0.45 -3.47
CA ASP A 238 15.51 -0.85 -2.83
C ASP A 238 16.20 -2.03 -3.55
N TYR A 239 17.24 -2.61 -2.95
CA TYR A 239 18.08 -3.66 -3.51
C TYR A 239 17.33 -4.92 -3.96
N ASP A 240 16.26 -5.32 -3.28
CA ASP A 240 15.49 -6.52 -3.63
C ASP A 240 14.34 -6.25 -4.62
N LYS A 241 14.22 -5.03 -5.19
CA LYS A 241 13.14 -4.66 -6.14
C LYS A 241 13.00 -5.61 -7.32
N THR A 242 14.12 -6.09 -7.87
CA THR A 242 14.10 -7.05 -8.98
C THR A 242 13.48 -8.40 -8.56
N LEU A 243 13.85 -8.91 -7.38
CA LEU A 243 13.28 -10.14 -6.82
C LEU A 243 11.76 -10.01 -6.60
N ILE A 244 11.32 -8.85 -6.06
CA ILE A 244 9.89 -8.56 -5.86
C ILE A 244 9.15 -8.59 -7.19
N VAL A 245 9.66 -7.92 -8.21
CA VAL A 245 9.05 -7.90 -9.56
C VAL A 245 8.98 -9.30 -10.16
N GLU A 246 10.08 -10.03 -10.20
CA GLU A 246 10.15 -11.38 -10.80
C GLU A 246 9.16 -12.35 -10.15
N LYS A 247 9.13 -12.37 -8.80
CA LYS A 247 8.21 -13.23 -8.07
C LYS A 247 6.74 -12.80 -8.23
N SER A 248 6.48 -11.51 -8.25
CA SER A 248 5.13 -10.97 -8.47
C SER A 248 4.60 -11.35 -9.86
N LEU A 249 5.41 -11.20 -10.91
CA LEU A 249 5.02 -11.59 -12.26
C LEU A 249 4.81 -13.10 -12.39
N ALA A 250 5.65 -13.92 -11.77
CA ALA A 250 5.47 -15.38 -11.75
C ALA A 250 4.15 -15.76 -11.07
N PHE A 251 3.85 -15.17 -9.91
CA PHE A 251 2.61 -15.38 -9.17
C PHE A 251 1.38 -14.95 -9.99
N ILE A 252 1.40 -13.77 -10.61
CA ILE A 252 0.31 -13.28 -11.47
C ILE A 252 0.11 -14.26 -12.66
N SER A 253 1.20 -14.71 -13.30
CA SER A 253 1.13 -15.63 -14.44
C SER A 253 0.53 -17.00 -14.08
N GLU A 254 0.75 -17.49 -12.86
CA GLU A 254 0.13 -18.73 -12.36
C GLU A 254 -1.39 -18.57 -12.20
N LEU A 255 -1.83 -17.43 -11.70
CA LEU A 255 -3.25 -17.11 -11.48
C LEU A 255 -3.98 -16.71 -12.77
N ALA A 256 -3.27 -16.31 -13.82
CA ALA A 256 -3.82 -15.93 -15.12
C ALA A 256 -4.21 -17.13 -15.99
N ARG A 257 -3.83 -18.34 -15.61
CA ARG A 257 -4.17 -19.61 -16.31
C ARG A 257 -5.56 -20.08 -15.90
#